data_45d812f5be7db3ca68baeae69dce91bd
#
_entry.id   45d812f5be7db3ca68baeae69dce91bd
#
_cell.length_a   1.000
_cell.length_b   1.000
_cell.length_c   1.000
_cell.angle_alpha   90.00
_cell.angle_beta   90.00
_cell.angle_gamma   90.00
#
_symmetry.space_group_name_H-M   'P 1'
#
loop_
_entity.id
_entity.type
_entity.pdbx_description
1 polymer ?
#
loop_
_entity_poly.entity_id
_entity_poly.type
_entity_poly.pdbx_seq_one_letter_code
_entity_poly.pdbx_strand_id
1 'polypeptide(L)'
;MRKFVALMAAAVMLFAFCASANAATQVTIWHTFTDAQQAALEKFAADFNASQSDYEVVVESQAYSGFLDTVYNAVANGVGPNMIINYASTAADYVKDGLVVDLSKYVFTREG
;
A
#
# COMPACT_ATOMS: atom_id res chain seq x y z
N MET A 1 9.86 27.29 -45.15
CA MET A 1 10.23 27.49 -43.75
C MET A 1 9.04 27.77 -42.83
N ARG A 2 8.09 28.59 -43.17
CA ARG A 2 6.92 28.90 -42.31
C ARG A 2 6.01 27.68 -42.03
N LYS A 3 5.94 26.71 -42.94
CA LYS A 3 5.12 25.49 -42.76
C LYS A 3 5.76 24.44 -41.86
N PHE A 4 7.09 24.41 -41.77
CA PHE A 4 7.80 23.50 -40.87
C PHE A 4 7.78 23.96 -39.43
N VAL A 5 7.77 25.27 -39.18
CA VAL A 5 7.67 25.83 -37.81
C VAL A 5 6.28 25.56 -37.18
N ALA A 6 5.22 25.60 -38.02
CA ALA A 6 3.86 25.29 -37.57
C ALA A 6 3.68 23.81 -37.17
N LEU A 7 4.35 22.88 -37.90
CA LEU A 7 4.29 21.45 -37.60
C LEU A 7 5.07 21.10 -36.28
N MET A 8 6.20 21.76 -36.05
CA MET A 8 6.97 21.60 -34.83
C MET A 8 6.21 22.16 -33.59
N ALA A 9 5.52 23.28 -33.72
CA ALA A 9 4.71 23.85 -32.65
C ALA A 9 3.51 22.95 -32.27
N ALA A 10 2.89 22.29 -33.25
CA ALA A 10 1.79 21.34 -33.01
C ALA A 10 2.28 20.06 -32.31
N ALA A 11 3.48 19.56 -32.64
CA ALA A 11 4.07 18.39 -31.97
C ALA A 11 4.45 18.66 -30.53
N VAL A 12 4.90 19.87 -30.18
CA VAL A 12 5.24 20.26 -28.83
C VAL A 12 3.98 20.44 -27.96
N MET A 13 2.86 20.88 -28.51
CA MET A 13 1.61 20.99 -27.78
C MET A 13 0.93 19.64 -27.44
N LEU A 14 1.21 18.58 -28.23
CA LEU A 14 0.69 17.24 -27.93
C LEU A 14 1.42 16.56 -26.76
N PHE A 15 2.65 16.99 -26.44
CA PHE A 15 3.40 16.44 -25.30
C PHE A 15 3.08 17.10 -23.95
N ALA A 16 2.40 18.24 -23.94
CA ALA A 16 2.03 18.96 -22.71
C ALA A 16 0.75 18.41 -22.04
N PHE A 17 0.10 17.39 -22.62
CA PHE A 17 -1.09 16.73 -22.05
C PHE A 17 -0.77 15.37 -21.41
N CYS A 18 0.50 15.09 -21.13
CA CYS A 18 0.87 13.97 -20.27
C CYS A 18 0.63 14.36 -18.81
N ALA A 19 -0.64 14.19 -18.45
CA ALA A 19 -1.11 13.66 -17.19
C ALA A 19 -0.18 13.94 -15.99
N SER A 20 -0.59 14.80 -15.11
CA SER A 20 -0.39 14.61 -13.68
C SER A 20 -1.12 13.31 -13.29
N ALA A 21 -0.56 12.17 -13.65
CA ALA A 21 -0.91 10.94 -13.00
C ALA A 21 -0.46 11.13 -11.54
N ASN A 22 -1.39 11.44 -10.64
CA ASN A 22 -1.13 11.38 -9.22
C ASN A 22 -0.60 9.97 -8.98
N ALA A 23 0.64 9.85 -8.49
CA ALA A 23 1.17 8.55 -8.11
C ALA A 23 0.25 7.96 -7.04
N ALA A 24 -0.12 6.67 -7.21
CA ALA A 24 -0.94 5.97 -6.23
C ALA A 24 -0.29 6.02 -4.83
N THR A 25 -1.10 6.19 -3.80
CA THR A 25 -0.61 6.11 -2.42
C THR A 25 -0.28 4.67 -2.09
N GLN A 26 0.99 4.40 -1.76
CA GLN A 26 1.43 3.04 -1.42
C GLN A 26 0.94 2.64 -0.02
N VAL A 27 0.39 1.43 0.08
CA VAL A 27 -0.01 0.78 1.34
C VAL A 27 0.74 -0.53 1.46
N THR A 28 1.67 -0.60 2.40
CA THR A 28 2.52 -1.77 2.63
C THR A 28 1.89 -2.69 3.68
N ILE A 29 1.79 -3.98 3.35
CA ILE A 29 1.29 -5.03 4.24
C ILE A 29 2.42 -6.02 4.53
N TRP A 30 2.78 -6.19 5.80
CA TRP A 30 3.71 -7.23 6.22
C TRP A 30 2.99 -8.47 6.72
N HIS A 31 3.48 -9.62 6.34
CA HIS A 31 2.93 -10.92 6.74
C HIS A 31 4.04 -11.99 6.89
N THR A 32 3.67 -13.10 7.49
CA THR A 32 4.55 -14.28 7.64
C THR A 32 3.99 -15.52 6.95
N PHE A 33 3.04 -15.35 6.04
CA PHE A 33 2.45 -16.43 5.27
C PHE A 33 3.47 -17.04 4.30
N THR A 34 3.29 -18.30 4.01
CA THR A 34 4.07 -19.05 3.02
C THR A 34 3.13 -19.75 2.02
N ASP A 35 3.68 -20.21 0.92
CA ASP A 35 3.01 -21.08 -0.06
C ASP A 35 1.63 -20.53 -0.53
N ALA A 36 0.59 -21.34 -0.37
CA ALA A 36 -0.76 -21.01 -0.87
C ALA A 36 -1.37 -19.77 -0.20
N GLN A 37 -1.05 -19.51 1.07
CA GLN A 37 -1.57 -18.34 1.77
C GLN A 37 -0.91 -17.06 1.25
N GLN A 38 0.39 -17.08 1.02
CA GLN A 38 1.10 -15.98 0.40
C GLN A 38 0.58 -15.71 -1.01
N ALA A 39 0.46 -16.73 -1.84
CA ALA A 39 -0.07 -16.59 -3.20
C ALA A 39 -1.50 -16.03 -3.24
N ALA A 40 -2.34 -16.42 -2.29
CA ALA A 40 -3.69 -15.88 -2.16
C ALA A 40 -3.67 -14.38 -1.80
N LEU A 41 -2.83 -13.98 -0.85
CA LEU A 41 -2.70 -12.57 -0.43
C LEU A 41 -2.16 -11.70 -1.57
N GLU A 42 -1.14 -12.16 -2.27
CA GLU A 42 -0.58 -11.48 -3.45
C GLU A 42 -1.63 -11.30 -4.55
N LYS A 43 -2.47 -12.33 -4.77
CA LYS A 43 -3.57 -12.23 -5.73
C LYS A 43 -4.62 -11.21 -5.30
N PHE A 44 -5.01 -11.15 -4.03
CA PHE A 44 -5.94 -10.13 -3.53
C PHE A 44 -5.38 -8.72 -3.70
N ALA A 45 -4.10 -8.52 -3.41
CA ALA A 45 -3.43 -7.24 -3.64
C ALA A 45 -3.44 -6.85 -5.12
N ALA A 46 -3.12 -7.78 -6.01
CA ALA A 46 -3.15 -7.55 -7.45
C ALA A 46 -4.55 -7.21 -7.96
N ASP A 47 -5.60 -7.96 -7.53
CA ASP A 47 -6.99 -7.69 -7.89
C ASP A 47 -7.46 -6.31 -7.39
N PHE A 48 -7.09 -5.94 -6.17
CA PHE A 48 -7.37 -4.61 -5.62
C PHE A 48 -6.68 -3.51 -6.42
N ASN A 49 -5.39 -3.65 -6.69
CA ASN A 49 -4.61 -2.67 -7.45
C ASN A 49 -5.14 -2.50 -8.88
N ALA A 50 -5.69 -3.58 -9.49
CA ALA A 50 -6.30 -3.51 -10.79
C ALA A 50 -7.69 -2.83 -10.80
N SER A 51 -8.36 -2.76 -9.65
CA SER A 51 -9.73 -2.23 -9.52
C SER A 51 -9.81 -0.70 -9.40
N GLN A 52 -8.71 -0.04 -9.03
CA GLN A 52 -8.65 1.40 -8.79
C GLN A 52 -7.20 1.90 -8.97
N SER A 53 -6.98 3.22 -8.96
CA SER A 53 -5.69 3.85 -9.19
C SER A 53 -5.21 4.78 -8.07
N ASP A 54 -5.99 4.94 -7.01
CA ASP A 54 -5.67 5.87 -5.93
C ASP A 54 -4.67 5.30 -4.92
N TYR A 55 -4.69 3.97 -4.78
CA TYR A 55 -3.84 3.23 -3.85
C TYR A 55 -3.12 2.07 -4.54
N GLU A 56 -1.92 1.78 -4.09
CA GLU A 56 -1.15 0.60 -4.47
C GLU A 56 -0.83 -0.23 -3.23
N VAL A 57 -1.39 -1.42 -3.14
CA VAL A 57 -1.08 -2.36 -2.07
C VAL A 57 0.17 -3.15 -2.43
N VAL A 58 1.17 -3.10 -1.56
CA VAL A 58 2.41 -3.86 -1.66
C VAL A 58 2.47 -4.85 -0.51
N VAL A 59 2.63 -6.12 -0.85
CA VAL A 59 2.68 -7.22 0.12
C VAL A 59 4.11 -7.67 0.30
N GLU A 60 4.59 -7.70 1.54
CA GLU A 60 5.97 -8.06 1.87
C GLU A 60 6.01 -9.20 2.89
N SER A 61 6.66 -10.29 2.50
CA SER A 61 6.88 -11.44 3.39
C SER A 61 8.02 -11.16 4.36
N GLN A 62 7.79 -11.44 5.62
CA GLN A 62 8.76 -11.32 6.72
C GLN A 62 9.02 -12.68 7.35
N ALA A 63 10.16 -12.84 8.01
CA ALA A 63 10.45 -14.04 8.76
C ALA A 63 9.45 -14.22 9.92
N TYR A 64 8.93 -15.43 10.09
CA TYR A 64 8.02 -15.75 11.19
C TYR A 64 8.69 -15.59 12.55
N SER A 65 9.93 -16.10 12.69
CA SER A 65 10.71 -15.96 13.91
C SER A 65 11.12 -14.49 14.11
N GLY A 66 10.75 -13.94 15.26
CA GLY A 66 11.08 -12.55 15.61
C GLY A 66 10.21 -11.50 14.91
N PHE A 67 9.09 -11.88 14.29
CA PHE A 67 8.22 -10.94 13.59
C PHE A 67 7.75 -9.78 14.47
N LEU A 68 7.40 -10.06 15.72
CA LEU A 68 7.00 -9.03 16.69
C LEU A 68 8.11 -7.97 16.86
N ASP A 69 9.34 -8.42 17.13
CA ASP A 69 10.49 -7.52 17.31
C ASP A 69 10.81 -6.74 16.03
N THR A 70 10.66 -7.40 14.88
CA THR A 70 10.84 -6.76 13.57
C THR A 70 9.87 -5.60 13.39
N VAL A 71 8.58 -5.80 13.72
CA VAL A 71 7.56 -4.73 13.65
C VAL A 71 7.86 -3.62 14.63
N TYR A 72 8.16 -3.93 15.90
CA TYR A 72 8.49 -2.92 16.90
C TYR A 72 9.69 -2.06 16.50
N ASN A 73 10.76 -2.69 16.03
CA ASN A 73 11.95 -1.97 15.59
C ASN A 73 11.67 -1.08 14.38
N ALA A 74 10.90 -1.55 13.42
CA ALA A 74 10.55 -0.77 12.23
C ALA A 74 9.69 0.44 12.58
N VAL A 75 8.67 0.26 13.44
CA VAL A 75 7.81 1.36 13.88
C VAL A 75 8.59 2.38 14.69
N ALA A 76 9.47 1.95 15.60
CA ALA A 76 10.32 2.85 16.39
C ALA A 76 11.27 3.69 15.53
N ASN A 77 11.68 3.17 14.38
CA ASN A 77 12.52 3.89 13.42
C ASN A 77 11.72 4.66 12.33
N GLY A 78 10.38 4.65 12.39
CA GLY A 78 9.53 5.35 11.43
C GLY A 78 9.50 4.73 10.02
N VAL A 79 9.88 3.46 9.89
CA VAL A 79 9.93 2.72 8.62
C VAL A 79 9.02 1.47 8.64
N GLY A 80 8.08 1.42 9.57
CA GLY A 80 7.14 0.31 9.69
C GLY A 80 6.11 0.27 8.54
N PRO A 81 5.45 -0.88 8.35
CA PRO A 81 4.38 -1.03 7.35
C PRO A 81 3.12 -0.26 7.76
N ASN A 82 2.22 -0.07 6.80
CA ASN A 82 0.88 0.49 7.09
C ASN A 82 -0.04 -0.54 7.75
N MET A 83 0.14 -1.83 7.42
CA MET A 83 -0.65 -2.93 7.95
C MET A 83 0.23 -4.14 8.24
N ILE A 84 -0.19 -4.94 9.20
CA ILE A 84 0.39 -6.26 9.47
C ILE A 84 -0.70 -7.30 9.55
N ILE A 85 -0.38 -8.53 9.14
CA ILE A 85 -1.20 -9.70 9.40
C ILE A 85 -0.50 -10.53 10.47
N ASN A 86 -1.14 -10.65 11.63
CA ASN A 86 -0.61 -11.38 12.76
C ASN A 86 -1.75 -12.02 13.59
N TYR A 87 -1.40 -12.79 14.58
CA TYR A 87 -2.35 -13.47 15.45
C TYR A 87 -3.04 -12.49 16.42
N ALA A 88 -4.32 -12.75 16.70
CA ALA A 88 -5.09 -11.95 17.64
C ALA A 88 -4.47 -11.92 19.05
N SER A 89 -3.75 -12.97 19.43
CA SER A 89 -3.05 -13.05 20.73
C SER A 89 -1.97 -11.97 20.91
N THR A 90 -1.38 -11.46 19.82
CA THR A 90 -0.37 -10.40 19.86
C THR A 90 -0.96 -9.00 19.72
N ALA A 91 -2.24 -8.88 19.37
CA ALA A 91 -2.89 -7.59 19.18
C ALA A 91 -2.91 -6.74 20.45
N ALA A 92 -3.05 -7.38 21.62
CA ALA A 92 -3.06 -6.69 22.91
C ALA A 92 -1.75 -5.94 23.20
N ASP A 93 -0.61 -6.49 22.80
CA ASP A 93 0.69 -5.87 22.98
C ASP A 93 0.82 -4.62 22.10
N TYR A 94 0.41 -4.69 20.83
CA TYR A 94 0.41 -3.54 19.93
C TYR A 94 -0.53 -2.42 20.40
N VAL A 95 -1.72 -2.77 20.92
CA VAL A 95 -2.67 -1.79 21.49
C VAL A 95 -2.10 -1.11 22.71
N LYS A 96 -1.52 -1.90 23.63
CA LYS A 96 -0.92 -1.40 24.88
C LYS A 96 0.18 -0.37 24.60
N ASP A 97 0.98 -0.62 23.58
CA ASP A 97 2.13 0.22 23.24
C ASP A 97 1.78 1.33 22.22
N GLY A 98 0.49 1.45 21.85
CA GLY A 98 0.00 2.51 20.97
C GLY A 98 0.46 2.40 19.53
N LEU A 99 0.81 1.20 19.06
CA LEU A 99 1.33 0.97 17.71
C LEU A 99 0.24 0.75 16.65
N VAL A 100 -1.01 0.66 17.07
CA VAL A 100 -2.14 0.40 16.16
C VAL A 100 -3.23 1.45 16.31
N VAL A 101 -3.99 1.63 15.23
CA VAL A 101 -5.11 2.57 15.17
C VAL A 101 -6.42 1.81 15.34
N ASP A 102 -7.32 2.31 16.18
CA ASP A 102 -8.69 1.79 16.27
C ASP A 102 -9.50 2.18 15.03
N LEU A 103 -9.88 1.17 14.26
CA LEU A 103 -10.67 1.33 13.04
C LEU A 103 -12.19 1.25 13.27
N SER A 104 -12.66 1.01 14.49
CA SER A 104 -14.09 0.82 14.78
C SER A 104 -14.96 1.96 14.26
N LYS A 105 -14.51 3.20 14.44
CA LYS A 105 -15.20 4.40 13.95
C LYS A 105 -15.26 4.56 12.42
N TYR A 106 -14.44 3.81 11.68
CA TYR A 106 -14.42 3.87 10.21
C TYR A 106 -15.18 2.69 9.57
N VAL A 107 -15.18 1.53 10.23
CA VAL A 107 -15.73 0.29 9.69
C VAL A 107 -17.21 0.09 10.04
N PHE A 108 -17.63 0.52 11.24
CA PHE A 108 -18.97 0.27 11.77
C PHE A 108 -19.95 1.44 11.64
N THR A 109 -19.56 2.53 10.99
CA THR A 109 -20.47 3.64 10.67
C THR A 109 -21.30 3.41 9.39
N ARG A 110 -21.10 2.30 8.70
CA ARG A 110 -21.95 1.92 7.59
C ARG A 110 -23.23 1.32 8.17
N GLU A 111 -24.24 2.14 8.31
CA GLU A 111 -25.61 1.62 8.46
C GLU A 111 -25.90 0.77 7.24
N GLY A 112 -26.09 -0.52 7.48
CA GLY A 112 -26.36 -1.50 6.46
C GLY A 112 -27.77 -1.31 5.86
#